data_13373e8d40d2726358adacb76e363602
#
_entry.id   13373e8d40d2726358adacb76e363602
#
_cell.length_a   1.000
_cell.length_b   1.000
_cell.length_c   1.000
_cell.angle_alpha   90.00
_cell.angle_beta   90.00
_cell.angle_gamma   90.00
#
_symmetry.space_group_name_H-M   'P 1'
#
loop_
_entity.id
_entity.type
_entity.pdbx_description
1 polymer ?
#
loop_
_entity_poly.entity_id
_entity_poly.type
_entity_poly.pdbx_seq_one_letter_code
_entity_poly.pdbx_strand_id
1 'polypeptide(L)'
;MREIKGFINGEFVGSGGFGEIYSPATGELVCQYHKTSIEQVGEAVDAARIALKGPWAGYSIQDRVDILYKIADGINARFDEFLEAECLDTGKPYSLASHIDIPRGAANFKIFADTIKNVGDEAFHMPTPDGTGALNYTVHKPKGVIGVIGPWNLPLLLMTWKIAPALACGNTVIVKPSEETQLTSTLLGEVMNEAGVPKGVYNVILGIGREVGEALITNPGLDAITFTGSTATGERIAAAASVGVRDSSLELGGKNAGIVFADCDMDKAIEGTLRSAFANCGQVCLGTERVYVERPIFDEFVQRLKEGAEALKLGRPEDPETNMGPLISKSHREKVLSYYQAAVDEGATVVTGGGIPDMPEDLAGGYWIEPTIWTGLPETAKVVQEEIFGPCTHITPFDTEAEAIELANDTPYGLASSVWTENVTRAHRVAAQMETGICWVNSWFLRDLRTPFGGAKQSGTGREGGHYSLEFYSELTNICVKL
;
A
#
# COMPACT_ATOMS: atom_id res chain seq x y z
N MET A 1 28.56 2.83 -7.44
CA MET A 1 27.56 3.17 -6.41
C MET A 1 26.62 4.18 -7.02
N ARG A 2 25.32 3.91 -6.97
CA ARG A 2 24.28 4.81 -7.50
C ARG A 2 24.06 5.95 -6.50
N GLU A 3 23.83 7.17 -6.99
CA GLU A 3 23.51 8.35 -6.17
C GLU A 3 22.19 8.95 -6.66
N ILE A 4 21.26 9.18 -5.76
CA ILE A 4 19.95 9.78 -6.09
C ILE A 4 19.69 11.07 -5.32
N LYS A 5 18.88 11.95 -5.92
CA LYS A 5 18.56 13.27 -5.42
C LYS A 5 17.05 13.44 -5.30
N GLY A 6 16.61 14.30 -4.40
CA GLY A 6 15.24 14.79 -4.39
C GLY A 6 14.88 15.45 -5.72
N PHE A 7 13.59 15.53 -6.00
CA PHE A 7 13.08 16.16 -7.21
C PHE A 7 12.13 17.30 -6.82
N ILE A 8 12.53 18.53 -7.02
CA ILE A 8 11.76 19.73 -6.59
C ILE A 8 11.66 20.69 -7.76
N ASN A 9 10.45 21.17 -8.03
CA ASN A 9 10.19 22.14 -9.07
C ASN A 9 10.74 21.76 -10.47
N GLY A 10 10.64 20.46 -10.81
CA GLY A 10 11.08 19.91 -12.09
C GLY A 10 12.59 19.66 -12.21
N GLU A 11 13.36 19.76 -11.13
CA GLU A 11 14.81 19.61 -11.12
C GLU A 11 15.28 18.66 -10.01
N PHE A 12 16.33 17.90 -10.27
CA PHE A 12 16.98 17.06 -9.25
C PHE A 12 17.86 17.92 -8.34
N VAL A 13 17.52 17.94 -7.05
CA VAL A 13 18.21 18.77 -6.06
C VAL A 13 18.98 17.92 -5.07
N GLY A 14 20.26 18.24 -4.89
CA GLY A 14 21.10 17.63 -3.88
C GLY A 14 21.08 18.41 -2.57
N SER A 15 21.63 17.80 -1.52
CA SER A 15 21.87 18.44 -0.23
C SER A 15 23.24 18.06 0.30
N GLY A 16 23.65 18.65 1.43
CA GLY A 16 24.95 18.37 2.06
C GLY A 16 24.99 17.09 2.91
N GLY A 17 23.88 16.36 3.06
CA GLY A 17 23.80 15.14 3.85
C GLY A 17 23.40 13.93 2.99
N PHE A 18 23.93 12.74 3.37
CA PHE A 18 23.64 11.50 2.67
C PHE A 18 22.93 10.50 3.60
N GLY A 19 22.05 9.70 3.02
CA GLY A 19 21.55 8.45 3.54
C GLY A 19 21.99 7.29 2.66
N GLU A 20 21.81 6.09 3.13
CA GLU A 20 22.29 4.87 2.50
C GLU A 20 21.14 3.89 2.30
N ILE A 21 21.14 3.19 1.17
CA ILE A 21 20.20 2.10 0.85
C ILE A 21 21.05 0.84 0.65
N TYR A 22 20.67 -0.21 1.37
CA TYR A 22 21.31 -1.50 1.33
C TYR A 22 20.44 -2.50 0.60
N SER A 23 21.06 -3.39 -0.19
CA SER A 23 20.33 -4.51 -0.79
C SER A 23 19.82 -5.45 0.31
N PRO A 24 18.52 -5.68 0.41
CA PRO A 24 17.99 -6.66 1.37
C PRO A 24 18.48 -8.09 1.11
N ALA A 25 18.82 -8.42 -0.13
CA ALA A 25 19.27 -9.75 -0.51
C ALA A 25 20.71 -10.06 -0.12
N THR A 26 21.61 -9.06 -0.11
CA THR A 26 23.04 -9.26 0.18
C THR A 26 23.53 -8.52 1.42
N GLY A 27 22.79 -7.49 1.88
CA GLY A 27 23.24 -6.58 2.94
C GLY A 27 24.30 -5.56 2.49
N GLU A 28 24.61 -5.49 1.19
CA GLU A 28 25.60 -4.56 0.66
C GLU A 28 24.99 -3.19 0.36
N LEU A 29 25.82 -2.14 0.48
CA LEU A 29 25.44 -0.77 0.11
C LEU A 29 25.29 -0.67 -1.43
N VAL A 30 24.09 -0.32 -1.89
CA VAL A 30 23.76 -0.24 -3.33
C VAL A 30 23.52 1.19 -3.82
N CYS A 31 23.05 2.08 -2.95
CA CYS A 31 22.73 3.45 -3.32
C CYS A 31 22.97 4.41 -2.16
N GLN A 32 23.38 5.64 -2.49
CA GLN A 32 23.33 6.78 -1.57
C GLN A 32 22.29 7.79 -2.06
N TYR A 33 21.57 8.40 -1.13
CA TYR A 33 20.63 9.46 -1.45
C TYR A 33 20.95 10.74 -0.71
N HIS A 34 20.69 11.88 -1.35
CA HIS A 34 20.76 13.19 -0.71
C HIS A 34 19.58 13.38 0.24
N LYS A 35 19.84 13.60 1.52
CA LYS A 35 18.79 13.93 2.48
C LYS A 35 18.24 15.32 2.20
N THR A 36 16.95 15.43 1.96
CA THR A 36 16.26 16.72 1.82
C THR A 36 16.33 17.48 3.14
N SER A 37 16.75 18.74 3.11
CA SER A 37 16.74 19.59 4.30
C SER A 37 15.33 20.08 4.63
N ILE A 38 15.13 20.59 5.86
CA ILE A 38 13.83 21.15 6.28
C ILE A 38 13.46 22.36 5.42
N GLU A 39 14.44 23.17 5.03
CA GLU A 39 14.25 24.31 4.12
C GLU A 39 13.77 23.84 2.75
N GLN A 40 14.37 22.76 2.21
CA GLN A 40 13.96 22.17 0.93
C GLN A 40 12.56 21.55 0.99
N VAL A 41 12.10 21.05 2.14
CA VAL A 41 10.69 20.66 2.31
C VAL A 41 9.79 21.87 2.14
N GLY A 42 10.15 23.02 2.71
CA GLY A 42 9.42 24.30 2.49
C GLY A 42 9.42 24.73 1.03
N GLU A 43 10.58 24.67 0.36
CA GLU A 43 10.71 25.00 -1.08
C GLU A 43 9.82 24.10 -1.94
N ALA A 44 9.72 22.81 -1.64
CA ALA A 44 8.83 21.88 -2.35
C ALA A 44 7.35 22.25 -2.17
N VAL A 45 6.94 22.64 -0.95
CA VAL A 45 5.58 23.11 -0.67
C VAL A 45 5.28 24.40 -1.41
N ASP A 46 6.21 25.37 -1.41
CA ASP A 46 6.06 26.64 -2.12
C ASP A 46 5.98 26.43 -3.63
N ALA A 47 6.84 25.57 -4.20
CA ALA A 47 6.78 25.20 -5.62
C ALA A 47 5.43 24.58 -6.00
N ALA A 48 4.90 23.69 -5.17
CA ALA A 48 3.58 23.09 -5.35
C ALA A 48 2.46 24.12 -5.29
N ARG A 49 2.51 25.08 -4.34
CA ARG A 49 1.55 26.19 -4.23
C ARG A 49 1.59 27.14 -5.44
N ILE A 50 2.77 27.42 -5.97
CA ILE A 50 2.94 28.24 -7.17
C ILE A 50 2.35 27.51 -8.38
N ALA A 51 2.63 26.20 -8.53
CA ALA A 51 2.12 25.40 -9.64
C ALA A 51 0.59 25.35 -9.69
N LEU A 52 -0.09 25.30 -8.54
CA LEU A 52 -1.57 25.38 -8.44
C LEU A 52 -2.18 26.67 -9.02
N LYS A 53 -1.40 27.74 -9.13
CA LYS A 53 -1.82 29.02 -9.67
C LYS A 53 -1.19 29.31 -11.04
N GLY A 54 -0.32 28.41 -11.50
CA GLY A 54 0.39 28.47 -12.77
C GLY A 54 -0.41 27.83 -13.92
N PRO A 55 0.29 27.40 -14.98
CA PRO A 55 -0.34 26.74 -16.13
C PRO A 55 -1.21 25.54 -15.78
N TRP A 56 -0.83 24.76 -14.74
CA TRP A 56 -1.58 23.59 -14.27
C TRP A 56 -3.03 23.91 -13.91
N ALA A 57 -3.29 25.07 -13.31
CA ALA A 57 -4.65 25.52 -12.96
C ALA A 57 -5.57 25.68 -14.19
N GLY A 58 -5.01 25.93 -15.35
CA GLY A 58 -5.75 26.12 -16.60
C GLY A 58 -5.95 24.82 -17.40
N TYR A 59 -5.39 23.68 -16.94
CA TYR A 59 -5.53 22.41 -17.65
C TYR A 59 -6.96 21.90 -17.53
N SER A 60 -7.55 21.58 -18.68
CA SER A 60 -8.83 20.88 -18.74
C SER A 60 -8.69 19.45 -18.21
N ILE A 61 -9.80 18.77 -17.95
CA ILE A 61 -9.80 17.33 -17.64
C ILE A 61 -9.06 16.55 -18.74
N GLN A 62 -9.28 16.90 -20.02
CA GLN A 62 -8.61 16.19 -21.13
C GLN A 62 -7.10 16.41 -21.12
N ASP A 63 -6.60 17.60 -20.84
CA ASP A 63 -5.16 17.86 -20.78
C ASP A 63 -4.50 17.04 -19.66
N ARG A 64 -5.14 16.94 -18.49
CA ARG A 64 -4.66 16.09 -17.39
C ARG A 64 -4.69 14.61 -17.73
N VAL A 65 -5.75 14.16 -18.39
CA VAL A 65 -5.88 12.77 -18.88
C VAL A 65 -4.76 12.42 -19.84
N ASP A 66 -4.46 13.30 -20.80
CA ASP A 66 -3.39 13.06 -21.78
C ASP A 66 -2.01 12.97 -21.10
N ILE A 67 -1.78 13.78 -20.05
CA ILE A 67 -0.57 13.68 -19.22
C ILE A 67 -0.53 12.36 -18.46
N LEU A 68 -1.61 11.93 -17.82
CA LEU A 68 -1.65 10.67 -17.06
C LEU A 68 -1.37 9.47 -17.97
N TYR A 69 -1.87 9.45 -19.20
CA TYR A 69 -1.53 8.41 -20.17
C TYR A 69 -0.05 8.47 -20.57
N LYS A 70 0.52 9.64 -20.81
CA LYS A 70 1.95 9.79 -21.10
C LYS A 70 2.84 9.29 -19.96
N ILE A 71 2.46 9.56 -18.70
CA ILE A 71 3.18 9.03 -17.54
C ILE A 71 3.12 7.50 -17.52
N ALA A 72 1.94 6.91 -17.71
CA ALA A 72 1.79 5.46 -17.78
C ALA A 72 2.61 4.82 -18.90
N ASP A 73 2.60 5.45 -20.08
CA ASP A 73 3.39 4.97 -21.23
C ASP A 73 4.90 5.16 -20.98
N GLY A 74 5.32 6.22 -20.31
CA GLY A 74 6.71 6.45 -19.88
C GLY A 74 7.20 5.37 -18.90
N ILE A 75 6.38 4.97 -17.93
CA ILE A 75 6.71 3.84 -17.02
C ILE A 75 6.86 2.55 -17.82
N ASN A 76 5.93 2.26 -18.75
CA ASN A 76 5.99 1.06 -19.55
C ASN A 76 7.20 1.05 -20.52
N ALA A 77 7.57 2.19 -21.08
CA ALA A 77 8.73 2.32 -21.97
C ALA A 77 10.06 2.10 -21.23
N ARG A 78 10.09 2.34 -19.93
CA ARG A 78 11.25 2.15 -19.04
C ARG A 78 11.05 0.98 -18.07
N PHE A 79 10.27 -0.03 -18.48
CA PHE A 79 9.84 -1.14 -17.64
C PHE A 79 11.00 -1.83 -16.91
N ASP A 80 12.04 -2.21 -17.64
CA ASP A 80 13.18 -2.93 -17.07
C ASP A 80 13.97 -2.07 -16.06
N GLU A 81 14.05 -0.77 -16.27
CA GLU A 81 14.70 0.16 -15.37
C GLU A 81 13.94 0.32 -14.04
N PHE A 82 12.59 0.42 -14.12
CA PHE A 82 11.73 0.41 -12.95
C PHE A 82 11.79 -0.93 -12.22
N LEU A 83 11.81 -2.06 -12.96
CA LEU A 83 11.90 -3.40 -12.38
C LEU A 83 13.21 -3.58 -11.60
N GLU A 84 14.35 -3.21 -12.22
CA GLU A 84 15.64 -3.25 -11.55
C GLU A 84 15.66 -2.38 -10.29
N ALA A 85 15.17 -1.13 -10.38
CA ALA A 85 15.10 -0.21 -9.26
C ALA A 85 14.23 -0.74 -8.11
N GLU A 86 13.04 -1.26 -8.42
CA GLU A 86 12.11 -1.81 -7.43
C GLU A 86 12.69 -3.03 -6.71
N CYS A 87 13.35 -3.94 -7.44
CA CYS A 87 13.93 -5.15 -6.85
C CYS A 87 15.24 -4.88 -6.13
N LEU A 88 16.01 -3.87 -6.54
CA LEU A 88 17.29 -3.53 -5.93
C LEU A 88 17.12 -3.05 -4.48
N ASP A 89 16.14 -2.19 -4.22
CA ASP A 89 15.91 -1.63 -2.88
C ASP A 89 14.87 -2.40 -2.04
N THR A 90 14.09 -3.30 -2.65
CA THR A 90 13.15 -4.16 -1.90
C THR A 90 13.64 -5.58 -1.69
N GLY A 91 14.54 -6.08 -2.51
CA GLY A 91 14.97 -7.48 -2.50
C GLY A 91 13.94 -8.49 -3.01
N LYS A 92 12.76 -8.04 -3.49
CA LYS A 92 11.69 -8.94 -3.97
C LYS A 92 12.07 -9.62 -5.28
N PRO A 93 11.54 -10.84 -5.55
CA PRO A 93 11.77 -11.53 -6.81
C PRO A 93 11.30 -10.74 -8.03
N TYR A 94 12.08 -10.75 -9.11
CA TYR A 94 11.71 -10.15 -10.40
C TYR A 94 10.41 -10.73 -10.93
N SER A 95 10.16 -12.03 -10.70
CA SER A 95 8.90 -12.69 -11.07
C SER A 95 7.68 -12.04 -10.43
N LEU A 96 7.79 -11.55 -9.19
CA LEU A 96 6.71 -10.83 -8.49
C LEU A 96 6.56 -9.40 -9.01
N ALA A 97 7.65 -8.63 -9.00
CA ALA A 97 7.62 -7.21 -9.36
C ALA A 97 7.22 -6.97 -10.81
N SER A 98 7.69 -7.83 -11.76
CA SER A 98 7.34 -7.72 -13.18
C SER A 98 5.87 -8.00 -13.49
N HIS A 99 5.19 -8.80 -12.67
CA HIS A 99 3.78 -9.14 -12.88
C HIS A 99 2.81 -8.25 -12.10
N ILE A 100 3.25 -7.66 -10.98
CA ILE A 100 2.38 -6.89 -10.09
C ILE A 100 2.81 -5.43 -10.01
N ASP A 101 4.01 -5.14 -9.50
CA ASP A 101 4.37 -3.78 -9.07
C ASP A 101 4.47 -2.81 -10.24
N ILE A 102 5.26 -3.14 -11.26
CA ILE A 102 5.51 -2.24 -12.37
C ILE A 102 4.28 -2.06 -13.26
N PRO A 103 3.58 -3.15 -13.69
CA PRO A 103 2.35 -3.01 -14.47
C PRO A 103 1.26 -2.22 -13.75
N ARG A 104 1.12 -2.43 -12.42
CA ARG A 104 0.15 -1.70 -11.60
C ARG A 104 0.54 -0.25 -11.40
N GLY A 105 1.84 0.04 -11.27
CA GLY A 105 2.35 1.41 -11.22
C GLY A 105 1.91 2.24 -12.43
N ALA A 106 1.98 1.68 -13.64
CA ALA A 106 1.50 2.30 -14.86
C ALA A 106 -0.04 2.31 -14.97
N ALA A 107 -0.70 1.18 -14.64
CA ALA A 107 -2.15 1.03 -14.73
C ALA A 107 -2.90 2.00 -13.81
N ASN A 108 -2.31 2.40 -12.67
CA ASN A 108 -2.90 3.37 -11.76
C ASN A 108 -3.16 4.72 -12.45
N PHE A 109 -2.23 5.20 -13.28
CA PHE A 109 -2.45 6.43 -14.05
C PHE A 109 -3.57 6.27 -15.08
N LYS A 110 -3.63 5.12 -15.78
CA LYS A 110 -4.67 4.85 -16.79
C LYS A 110 -6.07 4.79 -16.19
N ILE A 111 -6.24 4.06 -15.06
CA ILE A 111 -7.56 3.93 -14.45
C ILE A 111 -8.10 5.27 -13.94
N PHE A 112 -7.25 6.13 -13.34
CA PHE A 112 -7.71 7.43 -12.87
C PHE A 112 -7.90 8.44 -14.00
N ALA A 113 -7.15 8.32 -15.11
CA ALA A 113 -7.43 9.05 -16.34
C ALA A 113 -8.81 8.69 -16.91
N ASP A 114 -9.17 7.40 -16.90
CA ASP A 114 -10.48 6.95 -17.36
C ASP A 114 -11.61 7.29 -16.39
N THR A 115 -11.34 7.21 -15.09
CA THR A 115 -12.35 7.49 -14.07
C THR A 115 -12.75 8.95 -14.07
N ILE A 116 -11.80 9.90 -14.15
CA ILE A 116 -12.09 11.34 -14.07
C ILE A 116 -12.93 11.84 -15.25
N LYS A 117 -12.82 11.21 -16.43
CA LYS A 117 -13.66 11.55 -17.60
C LYS A 117 -15.15 11.29 -17.36
N ASN A 118 -15.47 10.37 -16.44
CA ASN A 118 -16.83 9.89 -16.21
C ASN A 118 -17.44 10.42 -14.91
N VAL A 119 -16.78 11.36 -14.24
CA VAL A 119 -17.33 12.05 -13.07
C VAL A 119 -18.26 13.16 -13.56
N GLY A 120 -19.52 13.10 -13.13
CA GLY A 120 -20.52 14.11 -13.42
C GLY A 120 -20.74 15.03 -12.23
N ASP A 121 -21.19 16.26 -12.51
CA ASP A 121 -21.72 17.19 -11.51
C ASP A 121 -23.23 17.01 -11.36
N GLU A 122 -23.77 17.30 -10.16
CA GLU A 122 -25.20 17.26 -9.90
C GLU A 122 -25.84 18.64 -10.11
N ALA A 123 -27.10 18.69 -10.56
CA ALA A 123 -27.85 19.92 -10.70
C ALA A 123 -29.30 19.75 -10.20
N PHE A 124 -29.75 20.70 -9.38
CA PHE A 124 -31.07 20.68 -8.76
C PHE A 124 -31.81 22.00 -8.97
N HIS A 125 -33.04 21.96 -9.48
CA HIS A 125 -33.93 23.10 -9.49
C HIS A 125 -34.76 23.14 -8.21
N MET A 126 -34.88 24.31 -7.59
CA MET A 126 -35.73 24.53 -6.44
C MET A 126 -36.69 25.70 -6.65
N PRO A 127 -37.95 25.62 -6.15
CA PRO A 127 -38.84 26.75 -6.11
C PRO A 127 -38.35 27.77 -5.08
N THR A 128 -38.70 29.06 -5.33
CA THR A 128 -38.48 30.14 -4.37
C THR A 128 -39.79 30.84 -4.06
N PRO A 129 -39.95 31.53 -2.90
CA PRO A 129 -41.19 32.19 -2.52
C PRO A 129 -41.75 33.20 -3.49
N ASP A 130 -40.85 33.84 -4.25
CA ASP A 130 -41.20 34.83 -5.31
C ASP A 130 -41.57 34.16 -6.65
N GLY A 131 -41.53 32.84 -6.73
CA GLY A 131 -41.90 32.06 -7.92
C GLY A 131 -40.88 32.02 -9.05
N THR A 132 -39.68 32.68 -8.92
CA THR A 132 -38.67 32.70 -9.98
C THR A 132 -37.82 31.43 -9.99
N GLY A 133 -37.61 30.81 -8.82
CA GLY A 133 -36.80 29.59 -8.69
C GLY A 133 -35.30 29.85 -8.47
N ALA A 134 -34.57 28.77 -8.25
CA ALA A 134 -33.12 28.78 -8.22
C ALA A 134 -32.56 27.47 -8.79
N LEU A 135 -31.39 27.57 -9.42
CA LEU A 135 -30.57 26.43 -9.86
C LEU A 135 -29.42 26.24 -8.88
N ASN A 136 -29.29 25.05 -8.31
CA ASN A 136 -28.10 24.65 -7.55
C ASN A 136 -27.34 23.63 -8.39
N TYR A 137 -26.06 23.77 -8.49
CA TYR A 137 -25.20 22.77 -9.12
C TYR A 137 -23.87 22.62 -8.38
N THR A 138 -23.29 21.41 -8.48
CA THR A 138 -22.01 21.10 -7.86
C THR A 138 -20.85 21.36 -8.81
N VAL A 139 -19.68 21.65 -8.26
CA VAL A 139 -18.42 21.76 -8.98
C VAL A 139 -17.32 21.13 -8.16
N HIS A 140 -16.57 20.20 -8.76
CA HIS A 140 -15.39 19.62 -8.16
C HIS A 140 -14.16 20.49 -8.41
N LYS A 141 -13.49 20.90 -7.34
CA LYS A 141 -12.26 21.69 -7.39
C LYS A 141 -11.10 20.86 -6.84
N PRO A 142 -9.84 21.09 -7.30
CA PRO A 142 -8.68 20.49 -6.64
C PRO A 142 -8.66 20.86 -5.16
N LYS A 143 -8.33 19.89 -4.29
CA LYS A 143 -8.14 20.13 -2.86
C LYS A 143 -6.94 21.05 -2.59
N GLY A 144 -5.86 20.89 -3.35
CA GLY A 144 -4.69 21.77 -3.27
C GLY A 144 -3.36 21.03 -3.31
N VAL A 145 -2.49 21.28 -2.34
CA VAL A 145 -1.19 20.62 -2.17
C VAL A 145 -1.35 19.39 -1.30
N ILE A 146 -1.04 18.23 -1.85
CA ILE A 146 -1.20 16.94 -1.19
C ILE A 146 0.15 16.38 -0.74
N GLY A 147 0.28 16.09 0.55
CA GLY A 147 1.40 15.29 1.07
C GLY A 147 1.13 13.81 0.82
N VAL A 148 1.98 13.14 0.04
CA VAL A 148 1.88 11.72 -0.29
C VAL A 148 3.02 10.98 0.38
N ILE A 149 2.72 10.12 1.37
CA ILE A 149 3.73 9.37 2.12
C ILE A 149 3.51 7.88 1.88
N GLY A 150 4.49 7.21 1.31
CA GLY A 150 4.41 5.81 0.89
C GLY A 150 5.27 4.87 1.71
N PRO A 151 4.86 3.59 1.75
CA PRO A 151 5.58 2.52 2.42
C PRO A 151 6.70 1.96 1.52
N TRP A 152 7.44 1.01 2.08
CA TRP A 152 8.56 0.35 1.43
C TRP A 152 8.21 -1.00 0.75
N ASN A 153 7.05 -1.57 1.02
CA ASN A 153 6.75 -2.95 0.59
C ASN A 153 6.33 -3.08 -0.88
N LEU A 154 5.65 -2.08 -1.43
CA LEU A 154 5.21 -2.00 -2.84
C LEU A 154 5.41 -0.55 -3.33
N PRO A 155 6.68 -0.08 -3.43
CA PRO A 155 7.01 1.34 -3.60
C PRO A 155 6.29 2.02 -4.77
N LEU A 156 6.57 1.59 -6.00
CA LEU A 156 5.97 2.21 -7.19
C LEU A 156 4.44 2.10 -7.19
N LEU A 157 3.92 0.90 -6.91
CA LEU A 157 2.49 0.62 -6.93
C LEU A 157 1.71 1.52 -5.98
N LEU A 158 2.12 1.60 -4.70
CA LEU A 158 1.38 2.33 -3.68
C LEU A 158 1.56 3.85 -3.78
N MET A 159 2.72 4.31 -4.26
CA MET A 159 2.92 5.73 -4.52
C MET A 159 2.05 6.21 -5.69
N THR A 160 2.08 5.50 -6.82
CA THR A 160 1.28 5.87 -7.99
C THR A 160 -0.22 5.75 -7.75
N TRP A 161 -0.66 4.84 -6.85
CA TRP A 161 -2.05 4.70 -6.42
C TRP A 161 -2.61 5.96 -5.75
N LYS A 162 -1.74 6.79 -5.14
CA LYS A 162 -2.07 8.06 -4.51
C LYS A 162 -1.81 9.26 -5.42
N ILE A 163 -0.70 9.24 -6.16
CA ILE A 163 -0.29 10.32 -7.06
C ILE A 163 -1.29 10.48 -8.23
N ALA A 164 -1.67 9.37 -8.86
CA ALA A 164 -2.49 9.41 -10.06
C ALA A 164 -3.87 10.07 -9.84
N PRO A 165 -4.68 9.72 -8.82
CA PRO A 165 -5.94 10.39 -8.56
C PRO A 165 -5.76 11.86 -8.10
N ALA A 166 -4.68 12.15 -7.35
CA ALA A 166 -4.39 13.54 -6.96
C ALA A 166 -4.16 14.42 -8.18
N LEU A 167 -3.34 13.98 -9.15
CA LEU A 167 -3.09 14.69 -10.40
C LEU A 167 -4.34 14.72 -11.31
N ALA A 168 -5.12 13.64 -11.37
CA ALA A 168 -6.38 13.60 -12.11
C ALA A 168 -7.34 14.71 -11.66
N CYS A 169 -7.46 14.96 -10.36
CA CYS A 169 -8.25 16.02 -9.78
C CYS A 169 -7.64 17.44 -9.91
N GLY A 170 -6.40 17.55 -10.43
CA GLY A 170 -5.73 18.84 -10.62
C GLY A 170 -4.93 19.33 -9.41
N ASN A 171 -4.68 18.48 -8.42
CA ASN A 171 -3.83 18.79 -7.27
C ASN A 171 -2.35 18.82 -7.67
N THR A 172 -1.52 19.30 -6.76
CA THR A 172 -0.07 19.14 -6.77
C THR A 172 0.36 18.23 -5.63
N VAL A 173 1.47 17.53 -5.78
CA VAL A 173 1.90 16.52 -4.82
C VAL A 173 3.33 16.73 -4.33
N ILE A 174 3.55 16.44 -3.04
CA ILE A 174 4.86 16.30 -2.45
C ILE A 174 4.95 14.87 -1.94
N VAL A 175 5.82 14.11 -2.59
CA VAL A 175 5.96 12.67 -2.41
C VAL A 175 7.14 12.40 -1.48
N LYS A 176 6.88 11.70 -0.38
CA LYS A 176 7.92 11.17 0.50
C LYS A 176 7.88 9.64 0.47
N PRO A 177 8.75 8.98 -0.30
CA PRO A 177 8.91 7.53 -0.22
C PRO A 177 9.51 7.12 1.13
N SER A 178 9.42 5.83 1.46
CA SER A 178 10.19 5.29 2.58
C SER A 178 11.68 5.50 2.38
N GLU A 179 12.42 5.67 3.47
CA GLU A 179 13.89 5.74 3.44
C GLU A 179 14.56 4.46 2.92
N GLU A 180 13.88 3.34 2.99
CA GLU A 180 14.38 2.05 2.50
C GLU A 180 14.25 1.93 0.96
N THR A 181 13.26 2.58 0.33
CA THR A 181 12.89 2.36 -1.07
C THR A 181 12.60 3.66 -1.80
N GLN A 182 13.66 4.34 -2.24
CA GLN A 182 13.55 5.68 -2.83
C GLN A 182 13.77 5.70 -4.36
N LEU A 183 14.27 4.60 -4.95
CA LEU A 183 14.72 4.58 -6.33
C LEU A 183 13.59 4.85 -7.32
N THR A 184 12.48 4.14 -7.22
CA THR A 184 11.38 4.23 -8.19
C THR A 184 10.67 5.58 -8.16
N SER A 185 10.53 6.22 -6.98
CA SER A 185 9.93 7.54 -6.86
C SER A 185 10.80 8.64 -7.47
N THR A 186 12.12 8.49 -7.37
CA THR A 186 13.08 9.40 -8.01
C THR A 186 13.07 9.22 -9.53
N LEU A 187 13.10 7.98 -10.00
CA LEU A 187 13.00 7.65 -11.42
C LEU A 187 11.70 8.17 -12.05
N LEU A 188 10.59 8.11 -11.31
CA LEU A 188 9.31 8.67 -11.74
C LEU A 188 9.40 10.18 -12.01
N GLY A 189 10.29 10.94 -11.34
CA GLY A 189 10.53 12.36 -11.62
C GLY A 189 11.01 12.62 -13.04
N GLU A 190 11.84 11.74 -13.62
CA GLU A 190 12.26 11.83 -15.02
C GLU A 190 11.07 11.62 -15.96
N VAL A 191 10.26 10.59 -15.69
CA VAL A 191 9.03 10.30 -16.45
C VAL A 191 8.04 11.47 -16.39
N MET A 192 7.90 12.14 -15.23
CA MET A 192 7.05 13.32 -15.09
C MET A 192 7.51 14.47 -16.00
N ASN A 193 8.83 14.73 -16.07
CA ASN A 193 9.39 15.72 -16.97
C ASN A 193 9.17 15.36 -18.44
N GLU A 194 9.44 14.11 -18.82
CA GLU A 194 9.25 13.61 -20.19
C GLU A 194 7.77 13.65 -20.63
N ALA A 195 6.86 13.38 -19.72
CA ALA A 195 5.41 13.47 -19.95
C ALA A 195 4.90 14.93 -20.10
N GLY A 196 5.73 15.91 -19.73
CA GLY A 196 5.38 17.34 -19.80
C GLY A 196 4.57 17.82 -18.59
N VAL A 197 4.69 17.19 -17.44
CA VAL A 197 4.11 17.66 -16.18
C VAL A 197 4.73 19.01 -15.82
N PRO A 198 3.93 20.08 -15.57
CA PRO A 198 4.48 21.39 -15.25
C PRO A 198 5.35 21.36 -13.97
N LYS A 199 6.39 22.22 -13.95
CA LYS A 199 7.27 22.35 -12.78
C LYS A 199 6.46 22.65 -11.51
N GLY A 200 6.82 21.99 -10.40
CA GLY A 200 6.16 22.11 -9.10
C GLY A 200 4.91 21.25 -8.90
N VAL A 201 4.34 20.63 -9.95
CA VAL A 201 3.16 19.75 -9.83
C VAL A 201 3.52 18.44 -9.13
N TYR A 202 4.69 17.89 -9.41
CA TYR A 202 5.24 16.70 -8.78
C TYR A 202 6.58 17.04 -8.12
N ASN A 203 6.70 16.73 -6.82
CA ASN A 203 7.92 16.95 -6.05
C ASN A 203 8.23 15.70 -5.21
N VAL A 204 9.52 15.34 -5.06
CA VAL A 204 9.98 14.22 -4.25
C VAL A 204 11.01 14.71 -3.24
N ILE A 205 10.73 14.43 -1.97
CA ILE A 205 11.64 14.71 -0.86
C ILE A 205 12.14 13.41 -0.26
N LEU A 206 13.44 13.29 -0.03
CA LEU A 206 14.12 12.08 0.41
C LEU A 206 14.61 12.25 1.85
N GLY A 207 14.46 11.22 2.68
CA GLY A 207 14.92 11.24 4.06
C GLY A 207 14.06 10.41 4.99
N ILE A 208 14.50 10.35 6.26
CA ILE A 208 13.85 9.54 7.29
C ILE A 208 12.53 10.16 7.76
N GLY A 209 11.57 9.29 8.10
CA GLY A 209 10.20 9.69 8.45
C GLY A 209 10.11 10.69 9.59
N ARG A 210 10.89 10.47 10.66
CA ARG A 210 10.89 11.34 11.87
C ARG A 210 11.49 12.74 11.67
N GLU A 211 12.17 13.00 10.56
CA GLU A 211 12.76 14.30 10.23
C GLU A 211 11.96 14.93 9.06
N VAL A 212 12.20 14.43 7.86
CA VAL A 212 11.61 14.97 6.61
C VAL A 212 10.09 14.72 6.56
N GLY A 213 9.63 13.54 7.01
CA GLY A 213 8.20 13.24 7.10
C GLY A 213 7.47 14.11 8.10
N GLU A 214 8.06 14.32 9.29
CA GLU A 214 7.51 15.20 10.32
C GLU A 214 7.43 16.66 9.83
N ALA A 215 8.50 17.15 9.17
CA ALA A 215 8.51 18.49 8.59
C ALA A 215 7.42 18.66 7.53
N LEU A 216 7.16 17.62 6.72
CA LEU A 216 6.10 17.64 5.72
C LEU A 216 4.71 17.69 6.38
N ILE A 217 4.37 16.74 7.26
CA ILE A 217 3.01 16.64 7.82
C ILE A 217 2.62 17.82 8.72
N THR A 218 3.60 18.49 9.31
CA THR A 218 3.38 19.69 10.12
C THR A 218 3.41 21.00 9.32
N ASN A 219 3.79 20.96 8.06
CA ASN A 219 3.83 22.16 7.22
C ASN A 219 2.40 22.69 6.96
N PRO A 220 2.10 23.96 7.30
CA PRO A 220 0.77 24.53 7.12
C PRO A 220 0.41 24.75 5.65
N GLY A 221 1.36 24.62 4.74
CA GLY A 221 1.16 24.70 3.30
C GLY A 221 0.55 23.45 2.67
N LEU A 222 0.32 22.35 3.40
CA LEU A 222 -0.44 21.21 2.89
C LEU A 222 -1.94 21.38 3.12
N ASP A 223 -2.75 20.97 2.15
CA ASP A 223 -4.22 20.94 2.23
C ASP A 223 -4.76 19.58 2.65
N ALA A 224 -4.08 18.48 2.29
CA ALA A 224 -4.42 17.14 2.74
C ALA A 224 -3.18 16.24 2.77
N ILE A 225 -3.31 15.11 3.48
CA ILE A 225 -2.24 14.11 3.62
C ILE A 225 -2.82 12.73 3.29
N THR A 226 -2.13 12.00 2.41
CA THR A 226 -2.43 10.58 2.16
C THR A 226 -1.24 9.73 2.55
N PHE A 227 -1.50 8.66 3.27
CA PHE A 227 -0.48 7.80 3.86
C PHE A 227 -0.82 6.31 3.70
N THR A 228 0.19 5.50 3.47
CA THR A 228 0.14 4.04 3.68
C THR A 228 1.33 3.63 4.52
N GLY A 229 1.09 2.89 5.60
CA GLY A 229 2.15 2.39 6.49
C GLY A 229 1.62 1.89 7.83
N SER A 230 2.43 1.98 8.89
CA SER A 230 2.07 1.47 10.21
C SER A 230 0.96 2.29 10.90
N THR A 231 0.14 1.62 11.73
CA THR A 231 -0.93 2.26 12.52
C THR A 231 -0.40 3.39 13.39
N ALA A 232 0.72 3.19 14.09
CA ALA A 232 1.33 4.22 14.95
C ALA A 232 1.73 5.49 14.17
N THR A 233 2.25 5.35 12.94
CA THR A 233 2.56 6.50 12.08
C THR A 233 1.27 7.15 11.56
N GLY A 234 0.25 6.36 11.23
CA GLY A 234 -1.07 6.86 10.82
C GLY A 234 -1.72 7.71 11.90
N GLU A 235 -1.69 7.27 13.15
CA GLU A 235 -2.19 8.04 14.32
C GLU A 235 -1.45 9.39 14.46
N ARG A 236 -0.12 9.38 14.29
CA ARG A 236 0.69 10.61 14.30
C ARG A 236 0.28 11.57 13.17
N ILE A 237 0.04 11.05 11.97
CA ILE A 237 -0.40 11.85 10.81
C ILE A 237 -1.80 12.41 11.04
N ALA A 238 -2.74 11.61 11.54
CA ALA A 238 -4.09 12.06 11.88
C ALA A 238 -4.06 13.20 12.91
N ALA A 239 -3.23 13.08 13.96
CA ALA A 239 -3.03 14.12 14.94
C ALA A 239 -2.44 15.40 14.34
N ALA A 240 -1.47 15.30 13.42
CA ALA A 240 -0.90 16.45 12.71
C ALA A 240 -1.92 17.10 11.76
N ALA A 241 -2.71 16.28 11.05
CA ALA A 241 -3.73 16.75 10.11
C ALA A 241 -4.89 17.50 10.82
N SER A 242 -5.21 17.14 12.07
CA SER A 242 -6.24 17.84 12.86
C SER A 242 -5.92 19.33 13.08
N VAL A 243 -4.64 19.71 13.04
CA VAL A 243 -4.22 21.11 13.07
C VAL A 243 -4.56 21.76 11.74
N GLY A 244 -5.44 22.75 11.74
CA GLY A 244 -5.95 23.40 10.53
C GLY A 244 -7.07 22.62 9.84
N VAL A 245 -7.60 21.55 10.46
CA VAL A 245 -8.74 20.75 9.95
C VAL A 245 -8.46 20.19 8.56
N ARG A 246 -7.25 19.65 8.35
CA ARG A 246 -6.83 19.05 7.08
C ARG A 246 -7.32 17.62 6.96
N ASP A 247 -7.78 17.23 5.78
CA ASP A 247 -8.17 15.85 5.52
C ASP A 247 -6.98 14.90 5.48
N SER A 248 -7.22 13.66 5.92
CA SER A 248 -6.25 12.58 5.78
C SER A 248 -6.90 11.28 5.30
N SER A 249 -6.26 10.62 4.33
CA SER A 249 -6.59 9.27 3.90
C SER A 249 -5.48 8.34 4.39
N LEU A 250 -5.84 7.35 5.20
CA LEU A 250 -4.90 6.50 5.92
C LEU A 250 -5.18 5.03 5.58
N GLU A 251 -4.18 4.37 4.99
CA GLU A 251 -4.16 2.94 4.75
C GLU A 251 -3.10 2.33 5.68
N LEU A 252 -3.55 1.52 6.65
CA LEU A 252 -2.73 1.10 7.77
C LEU A 252 -2.56 -0.43 7.81
N GLY A 253 -2.02 -0.94 8.90
CA GLY A 253 -1.78 -2.35 9.10
C GLY A 253 -3.06 -3.19 9.17
N GLY A 254 -2.88 -4.51 9.14
CA GLY A 254 -3.95 -5.48 9.27
C GLY A 254 -3.51 -6.72 10.03
N LYS A 255 -4.47 -7.44 10.61
CA LYS A 255 -4.29 -8.79 11.16
C LYS A 255 -5.29 -9.72 10.50
N ASN A 256 -5.14 -9.87 9.20
CA ASN A 256 -6.16 -10.43 8.32
C ASN A 256 -6.41 -11.91 8.58
N ALA A 257 -7.69 -12.30 8.50
CA ALA A 257 -8.15 -13.66 8.71
C ALA A 257 -8.48 -14.35 7.38
N GLY A 258 -8.10 -15.63 7.26
CA GLY A 258 -8.62 -16.57 6.27
C GLY A 258 -9.50 -17.61 6.94
N ILE A 259 -10.74 -17.81 6.47
CA ILE A 259 -11.67 -18.85 6.95
C ILE A 259 -11.77 -19.95 5.91
N VAL A 260 -11.50 -21.18 6.29
CA VAL A 260 -11.47 -22.35 5.40
C VAL A 260 -12.49 -23.37 5.88
N PHE A 261 -13.59 -23.53 5.15
CA PHE A 261 -14.62 -24.52 5.43
C PHE A 261 -14.30 -25.88 4.82
N ALA A 262 -14.83 -26.96 5.40
CA ALA A 262 -14.59 -28.34 4.96
C ALA A 262 -15.09 -28.64 3.54
N ASP A 263 -16.01 -27.84 3.03
CA ASP A 263 -16.53 -27.94 1.66
C ASP A 263 -15.76 -27.08 0.63
N CYS A 264 -14.59 -26.56 0.98
CA CYS A 264 -13.77 -25.79 0.05
C CYS A 264 -13.11 -26.67 -1.01
N ASP A 265 -12.71 -26.06 -2.13
CA ASP A 265 -11.69 -26.63 -3.02
C ASP A 265 -10.33 -26.53 -2.28
N MET A 266 -9.89 -27.64 -1.72
CA MET A 266 -8.69 -27.71 -0.89
C MET A 266 -7.44 -27.22 -1.63
N ASP A 267 -7.27 -27.56 -2.91
CA ASP A 267 -6.10 -27.18 -3.70
C ASP A 267 -6.03 -25.67 -3.85
N LYS A 268 -7.15 -25.02 -4.19
CA LYS A 268 -7.23 -23.57 -4.29
C LYS A 268 -7.06 -22.88 -2.93
N ALA A 269 -7.61 -23.44 -1.87
CA ALA A 269 -7.49 -22.89 -0.51
C ALA A 269 -6.02 -22.93 -0.04
N ILE A 270 -5.30 -24.02 -0.28
CA ILE A 270 -3.87 -24.13 0.03
C ILE A 270 -3.05 -23.16 -0.81
N GLU A 271 -3.21 -23.13 -2.14
CA GLU A 271 -2.50 -22.21 -3.03
C GLU A 271 -2.74 -20.74 -2.64
N GLY A 272 -4.01 -20.38 -2.42
CA GLY A 272 -4.39 -19.04 -2.02
C GLY A 272 -3.86 -18.63 -0.66
N THR A 273 -3.83 -19.55 0.31
CA THR A 273 -3.28 -19.29 1.66
C THR A 273 -1.75 -19.19 1.63
N LEU A 274 -1.06 -20.05 0.89
CA LEU A 274 0.40 -19.93 0.67
C LEU A 274 0.75 -18.57 0.08
N ARG A 275 0.04 -18.18 -0.97
CA ARG A 275 0.25 -16.88 -1.59
C ARG A 275 -0.05 -15.73 -0.63
N SER A 276 -1.14 -15.78 0.12
CA SER A 276 -1.54 -14.70 1.02
C SER A 276 -0.64 -14.58 2.27
N ALA A 277 -0.07 -15.67 2.76
CA ALA A 277 0.81 -15.66 3.92
C ALA A 277 2.27 -15.31 3.57
N PHE A 278 2.75 -15.73 2.39
CA PHE A 278 4.19 -15.71 2.09
C PHE A 278 4.61 -14.82 0.90
N ALA A 279 3.67 -14.33 0.06
CA ALA A 279 4.01 -13.40 -1.01
C ALA A 279 4.75 -12.17 -0.47
N ASN A 280 5.77 -11.71 -1.21
CA ASN A 280 6.63 -10.59 -0.80
C ASN A 280 7.25 -10.80 0.61
N CYS A 281 7.59 -12.03 0.97
CA CYS A 281 8.08 -12.38 2.31
C CYS A 281 7.09 -11.99 3.43
N GLY A 282 5.77 -12.14 3.21
CA GLY A 282 4.71 -11.73 4.14
C GLY A 282 4.56 -10.22 4.34
N GLN A 283 5.30 -9.41 3.58
CA GLN A 283 5.32 -7.95 3.71
C GLN A 283 4.21 -7.30 2.86
N VAL A 284 2.98 -7.78 3.03
CA VAL A 284 1.78 -7.28 2.36
C VAL A 284 0.71 -6.98 3.41
N CYS A 285 0.21 -5.74 3.45
CA CYS A 285 -0.83 -5.35 4.41
C CYS A 285 -2.10 -6.21 4.33
N LEU A 286 -2.33 -6.86 3.18
CA LEU A 286 -3.43 -7.80 2.91
C LEU A 286 -3.06 -9.26 3.23
N GLY A 287 -1.83 -9.51 3.71
CA GLY A 287 -1.33 -10.85 4.04
C GLY A 287 -2.17 -11.55 5.12
N THR A 288 -2.36 -12.85 5.00
CA THR A 288 -3.15 -13.65 5.95
C THR A 288 -2.23 -14.16 7.05
N GLU A 289 -2.26 -13.51 8.21
CA GLU A 289 -1.48 -13.92 9.38
C GLU A 289 -2.27 -14.82 10.36
N ARG A 290 -3.62 -14.92 10.19
CA ARG A 290 -4.52 -15.78 10.98
C ARG A 290 -5.36 -16.63 10.04
N VAL A 291 -5.30 -17.97 10.20
CA VAL A 291 -6.09 -18.90 9.40
C VAL A 291 -6.99 -19.72 10.33
N TYR A 292 -8.28 -19.74 10.06
CA TYR A 292 -9.28 -20.52 10.77
C TYR A 292 -9.76 -21.63 9.86
N VAL A 293 -9.59 -22.89 10.29
CA VAL A 293 -9.86 -24.08 9.48
C VAL A 293 -10.92 -24.95 10.17
N GLU A 294 -11.98 -25.34 9.45
CA GLU A 294 -13.01 -26.22 10.00
C GLU A 294 -12.41 -27.56 10.42
N ARG A 295 -12.69 -28.01 11.64
CA ARG A 295 -12.00 -29.11 12.33
C ARG A 295 -11.84 -30.39 11.50
N PRO A 296 -12.84 -30.88 10.73
CA PRO A 296 -12.68 -32.11 9.97
C PRO A 296 -11.53 -32.15 8.96
N ILE A 297 -11.08 -30.97 8.49
CA ILE A 297 -10.01 -30.84 7.49
C ILE A 297 -8.75 -30.21 8.07
N PHE A 298 -8.70 -29.91 9.36
CA PHE A 298 -7.62 -29.15 10.00
C PHE A 298 -6.24 -29.80 9.81
N ASP A 299 -6.11 -31.07 10.16
CA ASP A 299 -4.82 -31.76 10.11
C ASP A 299 -4.29 -31.88 8.67
N GLU A 300 -5.17 -32.17 7.71
CA GLU A 300 -4.82 -32.23 6.29
C GLU A 300 -4.39 -30.85 5.77
N PHE A 301 -5.15 -29.79 6.11
CA PHE A 301 -4.83 -28.44 5.71
C PHE A 301 -3.47 -27.98 6.26
N VAL A 302 -3.21 -28.20 7.56
CA VAL A 302 -1.93 -27.85 8.19
C VAL A 302 -0.76 -28.58 7.52
N GLN A 303 -0.90 -29.90 7.26
CA GLN A 303 0.14 -30.68 6.63
C GLN A 303 0.44 -30.21 5.19
N ARG A 304 -0.59 -29.95 4.39
CA ARG A 304 -0.43 -29.50 3.01
C ARG A 304 0.13 -28.06 2.94
N LEU A 305 -0.29 -27.18 3.85
CA LEU A 305 0.26 -25.81 3.90
C LEU A 305 1.74 -25.82 4.31
N LYS A 306 2.12 -26.73 5.25
CA LYS A 306 3.52 -26.96 5.62
C LYS A 306 4.35 -27.36 4.40
N GLU A 307 3.91 -28.38 3.67
CA GLU A 307 4.61 -28.88 2.48
C GLU A 307 4.80 -27.78 1.43
N GLY A 308 3.77 -26.95 1.24
CA GLY A 308 3.85 -25.79 0.35
C GLY A 308 4.83 -24.72 0.83
N ALA A 309 4.86 -24.42 2.13
CA ALA A 309 5.79 -23.46 2.72
C ALA A 309 7.25 -23.92 2.62
N GLU A 310 7.51 -25.22 2.88
CA GLU A 310 8.83 -25.83 2.77
C GLU A 310 9.34 -25.93 1.31
N ALA A 311 8.43 -25.89 0.33
CA ALA A 311 8.77 -25.89 -1.09
C ALA A 311 9.14 -24.50 -1.63
N LEU A 312 8.95 -23.43 -0.84
CA LEU A 312 9.30 -22.07 -1.27
C LEU A 312 10.83 -21.94 -1.40
N LYS A 313 11.27 -21.50 -2.57
CA LYS A 313 12.68 -21.26 -2.86
C LYS A 313 13.06 -19.82 -2.53
N LEU A 314 13.98 -19.69 -1.57
CA LEU A 314 14.62 -18.43 -1.24
C LEU A 314 15.87 -18.28 -2.11
N GLY A 315 16.13 -17.10 -2.64
CA GLY A 315 17.27 -16.91 -3.53
C GLY A 315 17.40 -15.50 -4.09
N ARG A 316 18.28 -15.34 -5.04
CA ARG A 316 18.50 -14.06 -5.71
C ARG A 316 17.23 -13.53 -6.35
N PRO A 317 16.97 -12.22 -6.27
CA PRO A 317 15.78 -11.62 -6.91
C PRO A 317 15.65 -11.91 -8.41
N GLU A 318 16.78 -11.99 -9.11
CA GLU A 318 16.85 -12.21 -10.56
C GLU A 318 16.65 -13.67 -10.98
N ASP A 319 16.79 -14.62 -10.04
CA ASP A 319 16.59 -16.05 -10.35
C ASP A 319 15.10 -16.34 -10.56
N PRO A 320 14.71 -16.84 -11.76
CA PRO A 320 13.31 -17.13 -12.07
C PRO A 320 12.70 -18.22 -11.18
N GLU A 321 13.50 -19.03 -10.51
CA GLU A 321 13.02 -20.04 -9.56
C GLU A 321 12.79 -19.49 -8.15
N THR A 322 13.27 -18.28 -7.83
CA THR A 322 13.05 -17.65 -6.54
C THR A 322 11.58 -17.29 -6.35
N ASN A 323 10.95 -17.82 -5.29
CA ASN A 323 9.56 -17.55 -4.94
C ASN A 323 9.43 -16.53 -3.81
N MET A 324 10.40 -16.49 -2.89
CA MET A 324 10.39 -15.62 -1.73
C MET A 324 11.73 -14.90 -1.58
N GLY A 325 11.67 -13.57 -1.52
CA GLY A 325 12.82 -12.71 -1.23
C GLY A 325 13.06 -12.55 0.27
N PRO A 326 14.02 -11.69 0.66
CA PRO A 326 14.31 -11.35 2.06
C PRO A 326 13.27 -10.37 2.64
N LEU A 327 13.39 -10.09 3.94
CA LEU A 327 12.78 -8.93 4.57
C LEU A 327 13.51 -7.66 4.17
N ILE A 328 12.83 -6.51 4.26
CA ILE A 328 13.34 -5.23 3.75
C ILE A 328 14.61 -4.73 4.44
N SER A 329 14.78 -4.98 5.72
CA SER A 329 15.90 -4.44 6.49
C SER A 329 16.29 -5.35 7.67
N LYS A 330 17.49 -5.14 8.19
CA LYS A 330 17.98 -5.83 9.38
C LYS A 330 17.08 -5.58 10.59
N SER A 331 16.66 -4.33 10.80
CA SER A 331 15.81 -3.97 11.92
C SER A 331 14.42 -4.63 11.81
N HIS A 332 13.89 -4.74 10.61
CA HIS A 332 12.62 -5.44 10.39
C HIS A 332 12.76 -6.96 10.60
N ARG A 333 13.87 -7.58 10.17
CA ARG A 333 14.16 -8.98 10.47
C ARG A 333 14.26 -9.22 11.99
N GLU A 334 14.93 -8.36 12.72
CA GLU A 334 15.02 -8.45 14.18
C GLU A 334 13.63 -8.35 14.83
N LYS A 335 12.77 -7.43 14.34
CA LYS A 335 11.37 -7.34 14.77
C LYS A 335 10.64 -8.65 14.53
N VAL A 336 10.67 -9.21 13.32
CA VAL A 336 9.95 -10.45 12.97
C VAL A 336 10.46 -11.62 13.80
N LEU A 337 11.78 -11.78 13.98
CA LEU A 337 12.36 -12.82 14.85
C LEU A 337 11.91 -12.68 16.31
N SER A 338 11.71 -11.46 16.81
CA SER A 338 11.19 -11.25 18.17
C SER A 338 9.76 -11.77 18.33
N TYR A 339 8.95 -11.70 17.28
CA TYR A 339 7.61 -12.33 17.28
C TYR A 339 7.70 -13.86 17.17
N TYR A 340 8.64 -14.39 16.38
CA TYR A 340 8.86 -15.83 16.32
C TYR A 340 9.23 -16.39 17.69
N GLN A 341 10.11 -15.70 18.42
CA GLN A 341 10.45 -16.10 19.79
C GLN A 341 9.24 -15.94 20.74
N ALA A 342 8.47 -14.85 20.62
CA ALA A 342 7.28 -14.66 21.45
C ALA A 342 6.24 -15.78 21.24
N ALA A 343 6.06 -16.25 20.00
CA ALA A 343 5.16 -17.37 19.71
C ALA A 343 5.59 -18.63 20.47
N VAL A 344 6.89 -18.95 20.47
CA VAL A 344 7.44 -20.10 21.20
C VAL A 344 7.29 -19.93 22.71
N ASP A 345 7.58 -18.73 23.23
CA ASP A 345 7.47 -18.42 24.67
C ASP A 345 6.02 -18.50 25.17
N GLU A 346 5.04 -18.17 24.30
CA GLU A 346 3.60 -18.28 24.58
C GLU A 346 3.05 -19.71 24.36
N GLY A 347 3.90 -20.64 23.94
CA GLY A 347 3.57 -22.08 23.83
C GLY A 347 3.10 -22.56 22.46
N ALA A 348 3.41 -21.81 21.39
CA ALA A 348 3.10 -22.24 20.02
C ALA A 348 3.74 -23.59 19.69
N THR A 349 3.02 -24.43 18.95
CA THR A 349 3.58 -25.54 18.22
C THR A 349 4.09 -25.03 16.87
N VAL A 350 5.41 -25.03 16.68
CA VAL A 350 6.03 -24.69 15.39
C VAL A 350 5.84 -25.86 14.42
N VAL A 351 5.06 -25.63 13.37
CA VAL A 351 4.78 -26.62 12.32
C VAL A 351 5.93 -26.69 11.32
N THR A 352 6.46 -25.52 10.94
CA THR A 352 7.65 -25.36 10.08
C THR A 352 8.28 -23.97 10.24
N GLY A 353 9.55 -23.83 9.87
CA GLY A 353 10.31 -22.58 9.95
C GLY A 353 10.71 -22.19 11.37
N GLY A 354 10.68 -20.89 11.66
CA GLY A 354 10.96 -20.34 12.99
C GLY A 354 12.33 -19.70 13.14
N GLY A 355 13.15 -19.65 12.08
CA GLY A 355 14.52 -19.18 12.16
C GLY A 355 15.02 -18.41 10.95
N ILE A 356 16.34 -18.34 10.90
CA ILE A 356 17.09 -17.79 9.76
C ILE A 356 17.57 -18.97 8.92
N PRO A 357 17.27 -18.99 7.60
CA PRO A 357 17.71 -20.07 6.73
C PRO A 357 19.23 -20.01 6.51
N ASP A 358 19.82 -21.16 6.22
CA ASP A 358 21.21 -21.24 5.77
C ASP A 358 21.28 -20.83 4.29
N MET A 359 21.92 -19.69 4.01
CA MET A 359 22.00 -19.11 2.67
C MET A 359 23.42 -19.27 2.10
N PRO A 360 23.57 -19.32 0.76
CA PRO A 360 24.87 -19.24 0.10
C PRO A 360 25.71 -18.05 0.58
N GLU A 361 27.04 -18.18 0.54
CA GLU A 361 27.99 -17.18 1.08
C GLU A 361 27.74 -15.77 0.55
N ASP A 362 27.37 -15.63 -0.69
CA ASP A 362 27.09 -14.36 -1.38
C ASP A 362 25.72 -13.74 -1.00
N LEU A 363 24.84 -14.50 -0.35
CA LEU A 363 23.55 -14.06 0.17
C LEU A 363 23.48 -14.04 1.70
N ALA A 364 24.50 -14.55 2.39
CA ALA A 364 24.52 -14.71 3.85
C ALA A 364 24.41 -13.37 4.61
N GLY A 365 24.79 -12.25 3.98
CA GLY A 365 24.63 -10.89 4.52
C GLY A 365 23.21 -10.33 4.45
N GLY A 366 22.32 -10.94 3.67
CA GLY A 366 20.95 -10.51 3.45
C GLY A 366 20.03 -10.71 4.67
N TYR A 367 18.81 -10.18 4.56
CA TYR A 367 17.85 -10.18 5.69
C TYR A 367 16.86 -11.34 5.58
N TRP A 368 17.37 -12.54 5.34
CA TRP A 368 16.62 -13.77 5.14
C TRP A 368 15.93 -14.26 6.40
N ILE A 369 14.75 -14.88 6.22
CA ILE A 369 13.97 -15.51 7.28
C ILE A 369 13.17 -16.67 6.70
N GLU A 370 12.90 -17.70 7.49
CA GLU A 370 12.13 -18.86 7.09
C GLU A 370 10.62 -18.56 7.06
N PRO A 371 9.88 -19.08 6.06
CA PRO A 371 8.42 -19.10 6.11
C PRO A 371 7.97 -19.95 7.30
N THR A 372 7.09 -19.40 8.15
CA THR A 372 6.80 -19.97 9.45
C THR A 372 5.32 -20.18 9.68
N ILE A 373 4.96 -21.35 10.17
CA ILE A 373 3.58 -21.74 10.50
C ILE A 373 3.53 -22.19 11.95
N TRP A 374 2.52 -21.68 12.68
CA TRP A 374 2.24 -22.07 14.06
C TRP A 374 0.82 -22.58 14.24
N THR A 375 0.63 -23.39 15.28
CA THR A 375 -0.67 -23.80 15.82
C THR A 375 -0.65 -23.74 17.34
N GLY A 376 -1.81 -23.86 17.98
CA GLY A 376 -1.95 -24.12 19.41
C GLY A 376 -1.89 -22.91 20.33
N LEU A 377 -1.85 -21.69 19.79
CA LEU A 377 -1.94 -20.47 20.59
C LEU A 377 -3.39 -20.06 20.86
N PRO A 378 -3.66 -19.44 22.01
CA PRO A 378 -4.96 -18.80 22.27
C PRO A 378 -5.10 -17.50 21.44
N GLU A 379 -6.34 -17.07 21.20
CA GLU A 379 -6.62 -15.82 20.45
C GLU A 379 -6.02 -14.57 21.12
N THR A 380 -5.78 -14.61 22.43
CA THR A 380 -5.15 -13.52 23.19
C THR A 380 -3.64 -13.44 23.05
N ALA A 381 -3.02 -14.41 22.37
CA ALA A 381 -1.57 -14.42 22.16
C ALA A 381 -1.12 -13.22 21.34
N LYS A 382 0.04 -12.65 21.69
CA LYS A 382 0.58 -11.44 21.03
C LYS A 382 0.70 -11.62 19.52
N VAL A 383 1.21 -12.78 19.08
CA VAL A 383 1.41 -13.07 17.65
C VAL A 383 0.10 -13.31 16.89
N VAL A 384 -1.02 -13.52 17.59
CA VAL A 384 -2.35 -13.63 16.99
C VAL A 384 -3.04 -12.27 16.90
N GLN A 385 -2.72 -11.34 17.78
CA GLN A 385 -3.36 -10.02 17.87
C GLN A 385 -2.58 -8.90 17.16
N GLU A 386 -1.24 -8.94 17.16
CA GLU A 386 -0.41 -7.89 16.58
C GLU A 386 0.07 -8.23 15.17
N GLU A 387 0.15 -7.22 14.29
CA GLU A 387 0.69 -7.35 12.94
C GLU A 387 2.21 -7.59 12.98
N ILE A 388 2.64 -8.72 12.43
CA ILE A 388 4.06 -9.09 12.37
C ILE A 388 4.73 -8.50 11.13
N PHE A 389 4.03 -8.59 9.98
CA PHE A 389 4.50 -8.14 8.67
C PHE A 389 5.72 -8.92 8.17
N GLY A 390 5.67 -10.22 8.34
CA GLY A 390 6.68 -11.20 7.94
C GLY A 390 6.05 -12.49 7.42
N PRO A 391 6.84 -13.44 6.90
CA PRO A 391 6.32 -14.65 6.28
C PRO A 391 5.86 -15.67 7.33
N CYS A 392 4.75 -15.38 7.98
CA CYS A 392 4.23 -16.23 9.04
C CYS A 392 2.70 -16.23 9.10
N THR A 393 2.15 -17.35 9.61
CA THR A 393 0.72 -17.48 9.86
C THR A 393 0.45 -18.44 11.02
N HIS A 394 -0.59 -18.15 11.80
CA HIS A 394 -1.11 -19.03 12.85
C HIS A 394 -2.40 -19.70 12.37
N ILE A 395 -2.55 -21.01 12.62
CA ILE A 395 -3.71 -21.79 12.20
C ILE A 395 -4.47 -22.30 13.43
N THR A 396 -5.76 -21.97 13.51
CA THR A 396 -6.68 -22.37 14.60
C THR A 396 -7.83 -23.19 14.02
N PRO A 397 -8.19 -24.35 14.62
CA PRO A 397 -9.40 -25.06 14.22
C PRO A 397 -10.66 -24.39 14.78
N PHE A 398 -11.78 -24.46 14.04
CA PHE A 398 -13.11 -24.07 14.51
C PHE A 398 -14.14 -25.19 14.29
N ASP A 399 -15.26 -25.14 15.03
CA ASP A 399 -16.31 -26.15 14.96
C ASP A 399 -17.61 -25.64 14.31
N THR A 400 -17.87 -24.36 14.33
CA THR A 400 -19.09 -23.76 13.76
C THR A 400 -18.82 -22.50 12.96
N GLU A 401 -19.69 -22.21 11.99
CA GLU A 401 -19.63 -20.98 11.20
C GLU A 401 -19.67 -19.71 12.06
N ALA A 402 -20.48 -19.70 13.12
CA ALA A 402 -20.58 -18.56 14.03
C ALA A 402 -19.26 -18.31 14.78
N GLU A 403 -18.62 -19.38 15.26
CA GLU A 403 -17.32 -19.32 15.90
C GLU A 403 -16.23 -18.78 14.94
N ALA A 404 -16.21 -19.26 13.69
CA ALA A 404 -15.24 -18.79 12.70
C ALA A 404 -15.38 -17.28 12.43
N ILE A 405 -16.61 -16.76 12.37
CA ILE A 405 -16.88 -15.34 12.18
C ILE A 405 -16.45 -14.54 13.42
N GLU A 406 -16.75 -15.01 14.62
CA GLU A 406 -16.36 -14.37 15.88
C GLU A 406 -14.83 -14.27 15.97
N LEU A 407 -14.12 -15.38 15.80
CA LEU A 407 -12.66 -15.45 15.83
C LEU A 407 -12.02 -14.53 14.75
N ALA A 408 -12.54 -14.55 13.53
CA ALA A 408 -12.00 -13.73 12.45
C ALA A 408 -12.15 -12.23 12.73
N ASN A 409 -13.23 -11.81 13.40
CA ASN A 409 -13.51 -10.40 13.74
C ASN A 409 -12.87 -9.94 15.06
N ASP A 410 -12.35 -10.88 15.90
CA ASP A 410 -11.73 -10.56 17.19
C ASP A 410 -10.31 -9.99 17.03
N THR A 411 -10.27 -8.77 16.55
CA THR A 411 -9.05 -7.99 16.34
C THR A 411 -9.38 -6.50 16.25
N PRO A 412 -8.48 -5.60 16.68
CA PRO A 412 -8.65 -4.17 16.48
C PRO A 412 -8.50 -3.73 15.02
N TYR A 413 -8.03 -4.61 14.13
CA TYR A 413 -7.85 -4.36 12.72
C TYR A 413 -9.09 -4.75 11.89
N GLY A 414 -9.14 -4.27 10.65
CA GLY A 414 -10.23 -4.58 9.73
C GLY A 414 -9.85 -4.25 8.28
N LEU A 415 -8.67 -4.69 7.78
CA LEU A 415 -8.26 -4.39 6.42
C LEU A 415 -8.86 -5.38 5.42
N ALA A 416 -8.52 -6.67 5.56
CA ALA A 416 -8.95 -7.70 4.61
C ALA A 416 -9.32 -9.02 5.30
N SER A 417 -10.06 -9.85 4.58
CA SER A 417 -10.36 -11.24 4.94
C SER A 417 -10.53 -12.09 3.69
N SER A 418 -10.40 -13.41 3.83
CA SER A 418 -10.71 -14.37 2.79
C SER A 418 -11.58 -15.51 3.33
N VAL A 419 -12.48 -16.03 2.48
CA VAL A 419 -13.40 -17.13 2.81
C VAL A 419 -13.32 -18.18 1.73
N TRP A 420 -13.06 -19.41 2.11
CA TRP A 420 -12.89 -20.56 1.22
C TRP A 420 -14.05 -21.56 1.44
N THR A 421 -14.97 -21.68 0.49
CA THR A 421 -16.14 -22.56 0.53
C THR A 421 -16.74 -22.72 -0.87
N GLU A 422 -17.19 -23.90 -1.23
CA GLU A 422 -17.96 -24.14 -2.46
C GLU A 422 -19.46 -23.86 -2.29
N ASN A 423 -19.93 -23.57 -1.08
CA ASN A 423 -21.32 -23.22 -0.81
C ASN A 423 -21.56 -21.72 -1.03
N VAL A 424 -22.16 -21.37 -2.16
CA VAL A 424 -22.44 -19.98 -2.56
C VAL A 424 -23.23 -19.20 -1.51
N THR A 425 -24.22 -19.83 -0.86
CA THR A 425 -25.04 -19.17 0.16
C THR A 425 -24.21 -18.86 1.42
N ARG A 426 -23.37 -19.80 1.86
CA ARG A 426 -22.40 -19.59 2.94
C ARG A 426 -21.43 -18.46 2.59
N ALA A 427 -20.86 -18.49 1.39
CA ALA A 427 -19.92 -17.48 0.92
C ALA A 427 -20.45 -16.06 1.10
N HIS A 428 -21.65 -15.77 0.61
CA HIS A 428 -22.29 -14.47 0.78
C HIS A 428 -22.62 -14.13 2.22
N ARG A 429 -23.15 -15.11 2.98
CA ARG A 429 -23.56 -14.90 4.38
C ARG A 429 -22.38 -14.61 5.30
N VAL A 430 -21.28 -15.33 5.15
CA VAL A 430 -20.05 -15.14 5.95
C VAL A 430 -19.36 -13.84 5.54
N ALA A 431 -19.14 -13.62 4.24
CA ALA A 431 -18.48 -12.41 3.76
C ALA A 431 -19.20 -11.12 4.20
N ALA A 432 -20.54 -11.13 4.25
CA ALA A 432 -21.33 -9.98 4.70
C ALA A 432 -21.18 -9.68 6.22
N GLN A 433 -20.67 -10.61 7.01
CA GLN A 433 -20.45 -10.46 8.45
C GLN A 433 -18.99 -10.15 8.82
N MET A 434 -18.10 -10.12 7.83
CA MET A 434 -16.71 -9.75 8.09
C MET A 434 -16.59 -8.25 8.32
N GLU A 435 -15.94 -7.86 9.42
CA GLU A 435 -15.70 -6.47 9.81
C GLU A 435 -14.43 -5.92 9.14
N THR A 436 -14.29 -6.15 7.84
CA THR A 436 -13.13 -5.74 7.04
C THR A 436 -13.55 -4.88 5.86
N GLY A 437 -12.64 -4.04 5.39
CA GLY A 437 -12.88 -3.23 4.19
C GLY A 437 -12.94 -4.04 2.91
N ILE A 438 -12.30 -5.22 2.89
CA ILE A 438 -12.28 -6.14 1.76
C ILE A 438 -12.48 -7.57 2.25
N CYS A 439 -13.36 -8.32 1.58
CA CYS A 439 -13.49 -9.76 1.77
C CYS A 439 -13.44 -10.46 0.41
N TRP A 440 -12.51 -11.39 0.26
CA TRP A 440 -12.44 -12.27 -0.91
C TRP A 440 -13.12 -13.60 -0.64
N VAL A 441 -13.76 -14.15 -1.66
CA VAL A 441 -14.28 -15.52 -1.64
C VAL A 441 -13.55 -16.33 -2.68
N ASN A 442 -13.01 -17.49 -2.28
CA ASN A 442 -12.26 -18.44 -3.12
C ASN A 442 -11.14 -17.77 -3.93
N SER A 443 -10.54 -16.73 -3.38
CA SER A 443 -9.44 -15.99 -4.00
C SER A 443 -8.70 -15.13 -2.97
N TRP A 444 -7.55 -14.62 -3.38
CA TRP A 444 -6.82 -13.58 -2.65
C TRP A 444 -6.13 -12.64 -3.64
N PHE A 445 -6.12 -11.35 -3.33
CA PHE A 445 -5.50 -10.27 -4.13
C PHE A 445 -6.13 -10.06 -5.52
N LEU A 446 -7.31 -10.63 -5.79
CA LEU A 446 -8.06 -10.32 -7.00
C LEU A 446 -8.73 -8.96 -6.83
N ARG A 447 -8.41 -8.01 -7.71
CA ARG A 447 -8.82 -6.63 -7.52
C ARG A 447 -9.23 -5.93 -8.80
N ASP A 448 -10.44 -5.35 -8.79
CA ASP A 448 -10.83 -4.33 -9.74
C ASP A 448 -10.49 -2.95 -9.15
N LEU A 449 -9.72 -2.13 -9.88
CA LEU A 449 -9.23 -0.83 -9.41
C LEU A 449 -10.33 0.22 -9.23
N ARG A 450 -11.53 -0.06 -9.70
CA ARG A 450 -12.71 0.80 -9.55
C ARG A 450 -13.44 0.59 -8.21
N THR A 451 -13.21 -0.55 -7.57
CA THR A 451 -13.88 -0.91 -6.31
C THR A 451 -13.25 -0.18 -5.12
N PRO A 452 -14.03 0.08 -4.04
CA PRO A 452 -13.49 0.70 -2.84
C PRO A 452 -12.41 -0.18 -2.21
N PHE A 453 -11.33 0.45 -1.81
CA PHE A 453 -10.24 -0.15 -1.08
C PHE A 453 -9.96 0.66 0.18
N GLY A 454 -9.76 -0.01 1.30
CA GLY A 454 -9.38 0.64 2.56
C GLY A 454 -9.84 -0.13 3.76
N GLY A 455 -9.16 0.08 4.88
CA GLY A 455 -9.42 -0.61 6.14
C GLY A 455 -10.62 -0.04 6.89
N ALA A 456 -11.24 -0.90 7.71
CA ALA A 456 -12.13 -0.53 8.80
C ALA A 456 -11.36 -0.56 10.13
N LYS A 457 -11.98 -0.17 11.24
CA LYS A 457 -11.39 -0.15 12.57
C LYS A 457 -10.03 0.60 12.56
N GLN A 458 -8.97 0.01 13.14
CA GLN A 458 -7.63 0.62 13.17
C GLN A 458 -6.81 0.41 11.88
N SER A 459 -7.38 -0.22 10.87
CA SER A 459 -6.70 -0.44 9.58
C SER A 459 -6.80 0.72 8.61
N GLY A 460 -7.53 1.78 8.92
CA GLY A 460 -7.51 2.98 8.09
C GLY A 460 -8.73 3.87 8.17
N THR A 461 -8.64 4.99 7.45
CA THR A 461 -9.70 5.99 7.32
C THR A 461 -9.80 6.41 5.87
N GLY A 462 -11.03 6.45 5.33
CA GLY A 462 -11.28 6.73 3.92
C GLY A 462 -11.39 5.47 3.07
N ARG A 463 -11.61 5.68 1.78
CA ARG A 463 -11.57 4.63 0.76
C ARG A 463 -10.85 5.15 -0.48
N GLU A 464 -10.06 4.27 -1.08
CA GLU A 464 -9.33 4.52 -2.32
C GLU A 464 -9.89 3.65 -3.45
N GLY A 465 -9.61 3.99 -4.71
CA GLY A 465 -10.08 3.29 -5.90
C GLY A 465 -11.25 3.97 -6.59
N GLY A 466 -11.23 3.95 -7.93
CA GLY A 466 -12.30 4.54 -8.73
C GLY A 466 -12.67 5.96 -8.30
N HIS A 467 -13.97 6.22 -8.19
CA HIS A 467 -14.50 7.52 -7.76
C HIS A 467 -14.23 7.83 -6.28
N TYR A 468 -14.06 6.83 -5.42
CA TYR A 468 -13.77 7.05 -3.99
C TYR A 468 -12.46 7.82 -3.77
N SER A 469 -11.42 7.54 -4.57
CA SER A 469 -10.20 8.35 -4.53
C SER A 469 -10.47 9.78 -4.97
N LEU A 470 -11.27 9.99 -6.03
CA LEU A 470 -11.54 11.32 -6.55
C LEU A 470 -12.32 12.20 -5.54
N GLU A 471 -13.19 11.60 -4.74
CA GLU A 471 -13.88 12.28 -3.63
C GLU A 471 -12.89 12.85 -2.61
N PHE A 472 -11.88 12.07 -2.21
CA PHE A 472 -10.85 12.54 -1.27
C PHE A 472 -9.99 13.66 -1.85
N TYR A 473 -9.65 13.62 -3.15
CA TYR A 473 -8.75 14.59 -3.79
C TYR A 473 -9.46 15.80 -4.37
N SER A 474 -10.76 15.95 -4.18
CA SER A 474 -11.53 17.11 -4.64
C SER A 474 -12.33 17.77 -3.51
N GLU A 475 -12.55 19.09 -3.67
CA GLU A 475 -13.48 19.86 -2.85
C GLU A 475 -14.76 20.12 -3.64
N LEU A 476 -15.88 19.67 -3.07
CA LEU A 476 -17.20 19.86 -3.65
C LEU A 476 -17.78 21.20 -3.25
N THR A 477 -18.06 22.05 -4.24
CA THR A 477 -18.68 23.37 -4.03
C THR A 477 -20.09 23.37 -4.63
N ASN A 478 -21.12 23.73 -3.82
CA ASN A 478 -22.44 24.04 -4.36
C ASN A 478 -22.53 25.50 -4.81
N ILE A 479 -22.97 25.73 -6.05
CA ILE A 479 -23.27 27.05 -6.59
C ILE A 479 -24.77 27.19 -6.72
N CYS A 480 -25.36 28.17 -6.02
CA CYS A 480 -26.78 28.47 -6.08
C CYS A 480 -26.97 29.75 -6.88
N VAL A 481 -27.69 29.64 -8.00
CA VAL A 481 -28.04 30.80 -8.87
C VAL A 481 -29.53 31.08 -8.75
N LYS A 482 -29.87 32.24 -8.23
CA LYS A 482 -31.24 32.72 -8.21
C LYS A 482 -31.67 33.03 -9.65
N LEU A 483 -32.79 32.54 -10.14
CA LEU A 483 -33.31 32.75 -11.49
C LEU A 483 -34.19 34.00 -11.59
#